data_ccbfb885d1fcd454620d338ea3099a18
#
_entry.id   ccbfb885d1fcd454620d338ea3099a18
#
_cell.length_a   1.000
_cell.length_b   1.000
_cell.length_c   1.000
_cell.angle_alpha   90.00
_cell.angle_beta   90.00
_cell.angle_gamma   90.00
#
_symmetry.space_group_name_H-M   'P 1'
#
loop_
_entity.id
_entity.type
_entity.pdbx_description
1 polymer ?
#
loop_
_entity_poly.entity_id
_entity_poly.type
_entity_poly.pdbx_seq_one_letter_code
_entity_poly.pdbx_strand_id
1 'polypeptide(L)'
;MHLFSVYLGGPVASGRMGEDHEVVFVVAAGPEEAKGLARSKWRGMGRAHIDAVQRIDQIDGYQLSLTPIKGSDGDRTELQNCN
;
A
#
# COMPACT_ATOMS: atom_id res chain seq x y z
N MET A 1 -9.67 -12.34 -3.70
CA MET A 1 -8.58 -11.36 -3.45
C MET A 1 -8.95 -10.02 -4.06
N HIS A 2 -8.59 -8.94 -3.38
CA HIS A 2 -8.95 -7.59 -3.79
C HIS A 2 -7.74 -6.68 -3.70
N LEU A 3 -7.75 -5.63 -4.51
CA LEU A 3 -6.73 -4.59 -4.42
C LEU A 3 -7.13 -3.59 -3.33
N PHE A 4 -6.19 -3.26 -2.46
CA PHE A 4 -6.36 -2.23 -1.45
C PHE A 4 -5.27 -1.18 -1.57
N SER A 5 -5.64 0.07 -1.37
CA SER A 5 -4.67 1.12 -1.03
C SER A 5 -4.73 1.31 0.48
N VAL A 6 -3.56 1.47 1.09
CA VAL A 6 -3.46 1.65 2.54
C VAL A 6 -2.60 2.88 2.81
N TYR A 7 -3.15 3.82 3.54
CA TYR A 7 -2.47 5.06 3.91
C TYR A 7 -1.83 4.88 5.28
N LEU A 8 -0.52 5.01 5.30
CA LEU A 8 0.31 4.77 6.48
C LEU A 8 0.95 6.06 6.95
N GLY A 9 1.14 6.18 8.25
CA GLY A 9 1.91 7.26 8.84
C GLY A 9 2.78 6.74 9.96
N GLY A 10 3.88 7.42 10.22
CA GLY A 10 4.77 7.02 11.27
C GLY A 10 5.84 8.07 11.55
N PRO A 11 6.71 7.80 12.53
CA PRO A 11 7.73 8.77 12.91
C PRO A 11 8.75 9.00 11.80
N VAL A 12 9.25 10.22 11.72
CA VAL A 12 10.37 10.56 10.87
C VAL A 12 11.69 10.15 11.54
N ALA A 13 12.79 10.36 10.82
CA ALA A 13 14.12 10.09 11.36
C ALA A 13 14.35 10.80 12.68
N SER A 14 15.19 10.19 13.55
CA SER A 14 15.52 10.70 14.88
C SER A 14 15.98 12.16 14.82
N GLY A 15 15.48 12.94 15.77
CA GLY A 15 15.82 14.37 15.87
C GLY A 15 15.00 15.30 15.00
N ARG A 16 14.07 14.77 14.19
CA ARG A 16 13.16 15.56 13.37
C ARG A 16 11.75 15.52 13.94
N MET A 17 11.02 16.60 13.74
CA MET A 17 9.61 16.71 14.11
C MET A 17 8.73 16.36 12.92
N GLY A 18 7.53 15.84 13.21
CA GLY A 18 6.54 15.53 12.21
C GLY A 18 6.40 14.03 11.95
N GLU A 19 5.73 13.69 10.86
CA GLU A 19 5.46 12.31 10.46
C GLU A 19 5.73 12.11 8.98
N ASP A 20 6.20 10.92 8.63
CA ASP A 20 6.21 10.46 7.25
C ASP A 20 4.89 9.80 6.93
N HIS A 21 4.44 9.96 5.70
CA HIS A 21 3.25 9.31 5.19
C HIS A 21 3.56 8.56 3.91
N GLU A 22 2.84 7.47 3.69
CA GLU A 22 3.07 6.63 2.53
C GLU A 22 1.77 5.92 2.18
N VAL A 23 1.51 5.81 0.89
CA VAL A 23 0.42 4.98 0.38
C VAL A 23 1.03 3.74 -0.23
N VAL A 24 0.59 2.57 0.21
CA VAL A 24 1.02 1.31 -0.36
C VAL A 24 -0.18 0.56 -0.93
N PHE A 25 0.08 -0.28 -1.91
CA PHE A 25 -0.94 -1.15 -2.49
C PHE A 25 -0.67 -2.58 -2.09
N VAL A 26 -1.73 -3.29 -1.72
CA VAL A 26 -1.65 -4.69 -1.35
C VAL A 26 -2.82 -5.45 -1.96
N VAL A 27 -2.64 -6.75 -2.13
CA VAL A 27 -3.69 -7.67 -2.55
C VAL A 27 -4.00 -8.57 -1.36
N ALA A 28 -5.26 -8.57 -0.95
CA ALA A 28 -5.68 -9.28 0.26
C ALA A 28 -7.11 -9.77 0.14
N ALA A 29 -7.48 -10.70 1.01
CA ALA A 29 -8.86 -11.19 1.08
C ALA A 29 -9.79 -10.17 1.75
N GLY A 30 -9.28 -9.36 2.65
CA GLY A 30 -10.06 -8.36 3.36
C GLY A 30 -9.19 -7.31 4.02
N PRO A 31 -9.82 -6.31 4.67
CA PRO A 31 -9.09 -5.15 5.20
C PRO A 31 -8.11 -5.48 6.31
N GLU A 32 -8.39 -6.46 7.16
CA GLU A 32 -7.47 -6.82 8.24
C GLU A 32 -6.17 -7.41 7.71
N GLU A 33 -6.27 -8.30 6.73
CA GLU A 33 -5.08 -8.83 6.05
C GLU A 33 -4.34 -7.73 5.32
N ALA A 34 -5.08 -6.82 4.67
CA ALA A 34 -4.49 -5.69 3.96
C ALA A 34 -3.64 -4.81 4.88
N LYS A 35 -4.10 -4.55 6.10
CA LYS A 35 -3.35 -3.76 7.08
C LYS A 35 -2.03 -4.41 7.44
N GLY A 36 -2.03 -5.72 7.68
CA GLY A 36 -0.80 -6.46 8.01
C GLY A 36 0.20 -6.43 6.87
N LEU A 37 -0.26 -6.68 5.65
CA LEU A 37 0.58 -6.65 4.47
C LEU A 37 1.14 -5.25 4.22
N ALA A 38 0.32 -4.22 4.44
CA ALA A 38 0.75 -2.84 4.26
C ALA A 38 1.85 -2.46 5.25
N ARG A 39 1.72 -2.87 6.51
CA ARG A 39 2.75 -2.62 7.52
C ARG A 39 4.08 -3.26 7.15
N SER A 40 4.05 -4.44 6.52
CA SER A 40 5.28 -5.09 6.06
C SER A 40 5.97 -4.34 4.92
N LYS A 41 5.24 -3.47 4.22
CA LYS A 41 5.79 -2.64 3.15
C LYS A 41 6.23 -1.25 3.62
N TRP A 42 5.97 -0.91 4.88
CA TRP A 42 6.33 0.39 5.44
C TRP A 42 7.85 0.61 5.40
N ARG A 43 8.27 1.74 4.84
CA ARG A 43 9.69 2.08 4.70
C ARG A 43 10.14 3.18 5.65
N GLY A 44 9.20 3.77 6.39
CA GLY A 44 9.53 4.76 7.41
C GLY A 44 10.12 4.13 8.65
N MET A 45 10.42 4.96 9.63
CA MET A 45 10.98 4.51 10.91
C MET A 45 9.88 3.98 11.81
N GLY A 46 10.27 3.02 12.65
CA GLY A 46 9.38 2.46 13.65
C GLY A 46 8.17 1.77 13.07
N ARG A 47 7.10 1.73 13.87
CA ARG A 47 5.85 1.10 13.48
C ARG A 47 4.89 2.13 12.88
N ALA A 48 4.40 1.85 11.69
CA ALA A 48 3.39 2.68 11.06
C ALA A 48 2.03 2.49 11.72
N HIS A 49 1.26 3.57 11.82
CA HIS A 49 -0.17 3.49 12.07
C HIS A 49 -0.94 3.54 10.76
N ILE A 50 -2.15 3.00 10.76
CA ILE A 50 -3.01 2.96 9.59
C ILE A 50 -4.01 4.11 9.68
N ASP A 51 -3.97 5.01 8.70
CA ASP A 51 -4.92 6.12 8.65
C ASP A 51 -6.16 5.81 7.83
N ALA A 52 -5.98 5.03 6.75
CA ALA A 52 -7.10 4.64 5.90
C ALA A 52 -6.78 3.37 5.15
N VAL A 53 -7.83 2.58 4.88
CA VAL A 53 -7.78 1.39 4.03
C VAL A 53 -8.90 1.53 3.02
N GLN A 54 -8.57 1.40 1.75
CA GLN A 54 -9.55 1.55 0.68
C GLN A 54 -9.49 0.36 -0.25
N ARG A 55 -10.61 -0.33 -0.40
CA ARG A 55 -10.74 -1.38 -1.41
C ARG A 55 -11.05 -0.74 -2.76
N ILE A 56 -10.35 -1.18 -3.78
CA ILE A 56 -10.49 -0.62 -5.12
C ILE A 56 -10.98 -1.71 -6.06
N ASP A 57 -12.25 -1.62 -6.47
CA ASP A 57 -12.86 -2.59 -7.37
C ASP A 57 -13.06 -2.04 -8.78
N GLN A 58 -13.15 -0.72 -8.91
CA GLN A 58 -13.45 -0.07 -10.18
C GLN A 58 -12.77 1.30 -10.22
N ILE A 59 -12.14 1.63 -11.34
CA ILE A 59 -11.51 2.93 -11.57
C ILE A 59 -11.89 3.39 -12.99
N ASP A 60 -12.40 4.60 -13.07
CA ASP A 60 -12.74 5.24 -14.35
C ASP A 60 -13.70 4.40 -15.21
N GLY A 61 -14.61 3.68 -14.56
CA GLY A 61 -15.54 2.80 -15.23
C GLY A 61 -14.98 1.44 -15.62
N TYR A 62 -13.73 1.13 -15.23
CA TYR A 62 -13.09 -0.15 -15.52
C TYR A 62 -13.12 -1.03 -14.28
N GLN A 63 -13.58 -2.24 -14.45
CA GLN A 63 -13.55 -3.25 -13.40
C GLN A 63 -12.12 -3.80 -13.28
N LEU A 64 -11.64 -3.91 -12.05
CA LEU A 64 -10.34 -4.49 -11.79
C LEU A 64 -10.46 -5.99 -11.54
N SER A 65 -9.57 -6.76 -12.14
CA SER A 65 -9.43 -8.17 -11.84
C SER A 65 -7.95 -8.49 -11.62
N LEU A 66 -7.66 -9.40 -10.69
CA LEU A 66 -6.31 -9.72 -10.27
C LEU A 66 -5.99 -11.15 -10.65
N THR A 67 -4.85 -11.34 -11.30
CA THR A 67 -4.38 -12.66 -11.72
C THR A 67 -3.03 -12.92 -11.07
N PRO A 68 -2.89 -14.01 -10.28
CA PRO A 68 -1.60 -14.36 -9.69
C PRO A 68 -0.58 -14.66 -10.79
N ILE A 69 0.66 -14.25 -10.56
CA ILE A 69 1.78 -14.58 -11.43
C ILE A 69 2.54 -15.74 -10.82
N LYS A 70 2.60 -16.84 -11.53
CA LYS A 70 3.29 -18.03 -11.05
C LYS A 70 4.79 -17.76 -10.94
N GLY A 71 5.35 -18.08 -9.77
CA GLY A 71 6.78 -17.92 -9.52
C GLY A 71 7.21 -16.50 -9.17
N SER A 72 6.26 -15.59 -8.98
CA SER A 72 6.56 -14.22 -8.53
C SER A 72 5.60 -13.82 -7.43
N ASP A 73 6.13 -13.26 -6.36
CA ASP A 73 5.34 -12.79 -5.22
C ASP A 73 5.61 -11.31 -4.89
N GLY A 74 6.34 -10.62 -5.76
CA GLY A 74 6.74 -9.25 -5.52
C GLY A 74 5.97 -8.23 -6.35
N ASP A 75 6.36 -7.00 -6.15
CA ASP A 75 5.79 -5.85 -6.85
C ASP A 75 6.63 -5.51 -8.07
N ARG A 76 5.94 -5.05 -9.11
CA ARG A 76 6.60 -4.46 -10.26
C ARG A 76 5.86 -3.18 -10.63
N THR A 77 6.57 -2.08 -10.57
CA THR A 77 6.03 -0.77 -10.95
C THR A 77 6.99 -0.09 -11.91
N GLU A 78 6.48 0.86 -12.65
CA GLU A 78 7.27 1.63 -13.59
C GLU A 78 7.02 3.11 -13.34
N LEU A 79 8.10 3.85 -13.06
CA LEU A 79 8.01 5.30 -12.86
C LEU A 79 8.01 5.99 -14.22
N GLN A 80 6.97 6.78 -14.46
CA GLN A 80 6.86 7.61 -15.66
C GLN A 80 7.20 9.05 -15.31
N ASN A 81 7.95 9.71 -16.19
CA ASN A 81 8.25 11.13 -16.01
C ASN A 81 6.99 11.96 -16.33
N CYS A 82 6.70 12.90 -15.44
CA CYS A 82 5.62 13.85 -15.62
C CYS A 82 6.20 15.25 -15.83
N ASN A 83 6.01 15.81 -16.99
CA ASN A 83 6.44 17.16 -17.31
C ASN A 83 5.25 18.10 -17.33
#